data_2e7d1b712975223dc243400a62a76773
#
_entry.id   2e7d1b712975223dc243400a62a76773
#
_cell.length_a   1.000
_cell.length_b   1.000
_cell.length_c   1.000
_cell.angle_alpha   90.00
_cell.angle_beta   90.00
_cell.angle_gamma   90.00
#
_symmetry.space_group_name_H-M   'P 1'
#
loop_
_entity.id
_entity.type
_entity.pdbx_description
1 polymer ?
#
loop_
_entity_poly.entity_id
_entity_poly.type
_entity_poly.pdbx_seq_one_letter_code
_entity_poly.pdbx_strand_id
1 'polypeptide(L)'
;MDSYIDDLSRALHALDRESVGLLYGEMLRVMEHGGKVHFIGNGGSAATPSHSAGDWSKELGLPTISHTDNIASLTAWANDTSYANIFVGQLQTWLNAGDLVVGYSGSGNSSNVLNGISFALSLIHI
;
A
#
# COMPACT_ATOMS: atom_id res chain seq x y z
N MET A 1 14.66 -18.63 -22.24
CA MET A 1 15.24 -17.76 -21.22
C MET A 1 15.43 -16.35 -21.77
N ASP A 2 15.98 -16.23 -22.97
CA ASP A 2 16.24 -14.92 -23.61
C ASP A 2 14.96 -14.10 -23.82
N SER A 3 13.85 -14.73 -24.27
CA SER A 3 12.56 -14.05 -24.42
C SER A 3 12.00 -13.45 -23.11
N TYR A 4 12.21 -14.11 -21.98
CA TYR A 4 11.78 -13.59 -20.68
C TYR A 4 12.57 -12.33 -20.27
N ILE A 5 13.89 -12.35 -20.51
CA ILE A 5 14.77 -11.20 -20.22
C ILE A 5 14.40 -10.02 -21.09
N ASP A 6 14.13 -10.28 -22.39
CA ASP A 6 13.69 -9.24 -23.32
C ASP A 6 12.31 -8.66 -22.93
N ASP A 7 11.38 -9.50 -22.51
CA ASP A 7 10.06 -9.07 -22.02
C ASP A 7 10.18 -8.22 -20.74
N LEU A 8 11.02 -8.64 -19.80
CA LEU A 8 11.29 -7.89 -18.57
C LEU A 8 11.94 -6.53 -18.88
N SER A 9 12.94 -6.52 -19.79
CA SER A 9 13.60 -5.28 -20.21
C SER A 9 12.61 -4.31 -20.84
N ARG A 10 11.73 -4.80 -21.72
CA ARG A 10 10.68 -3.97 -22.33
C ARG A 10 9.71 -3.43 -21.29
N ALA A 11 9.28 -4.25 -20.33
CA ALA A 11 8.39 -3.82 -19.25
C ALA A 11 9.03 -2.72 -18.40
N LEU A 12 10.31 -2.85 -18.05
CA LEU A 12 11.05 -1.84 -17.29
C LEU A 12 11.19 -0.52 -18.07
N HIS A 13 11.41 -0.57 -19.38
CA HIS A 13 11.46 0.63 -20.21
C HIS A 13 10.10 1.30 -20.41
N ALA A 14 9.02 0.53 -20.31
CA ALA A 14 7.64 1.01 -20.42
C ALA A 14 7.06 1.56 -19.10
N LEU A 15 7.83 1.55 -18.00
CA LEU A 15 7.37 2.12 -16.73
C LEU A 15 7.01 3.60 -16.90
N ASP A 16 5.85 3.95 -16.37
CA ASP A 16 5.43 5.34 -16.27
C ASP A 16 6.23 6.07 -15.18
N ARG A 17 7.29 6.74 -15.62
CA ARG A 17 8.20 7.45 -14.72
C ARG A 17 7.55 8.68 -14.07
N GLU A 18 6.53 9.26 -14.71
CA GLU A 18 5.79 10.38 -14.16
C GLU A 18 4.98 9.93 -12.94
N SER A 19 4.23 8.83 -13.06
CA SER A 19 3.50 8.25 -11.92
C SER A 19 4.42 7.86 -10.77
N VAL A 20 5.61 7.31 -11.05
CA VAL A 20 6.61 7.02 -10.01
C VAL A 20 7.08 8.31 -9.32
N GLY A 21 7.31 9.37 -10.09
CA GLY A 21 7.69 10.68 -9.56
C GLY A 21 6.60 11.30 -8.67
N LEU A 22 5.33 11.16 -9.06
CA LEU A 22 4.18 11.61 -8.24
C LEU A 22 4.11 10.85 -6.91
N LEU A 23 4.26 9.52 -6.92
CA LEU A 23 4.30 8.73 -5.69
C LEU A 23 5.43 9.19 -4.77
N TYR A 24 6.62 9.41 -5.31
CA TYR A 24 7.76 9.92 -4.55
C TYR A 24 7.46 11.30 -3.93
N GLY A 25 6.83 12.20 -4.69
CA GLY A 25 6.40 13.51 -4.19
C GLY A 25 5.41 13.41 -3.03
N GLU A 26 4.44 12.48 -3.11
CA GLU A 26 3.49 12.25 -2.02
C GLU A 26 4.18 11.67 -0.77
N MET A 27 5.17 10.81 -0.92
CA MET A 27 5.96 10.32 0.21
C MET A 27 6.71 11.44 0.92
N LEU A 28 7.35 12.35 0.17
CA LEU A 28 8.02 13.52 0.74
C LEU A 28 7.03 14.41 1.49
N ARG A 29 5.85 14.66 0.89
CA ARG A 29 4.79 15.44 1.53
C ARG A 29 4.36 14.84 2.87
N VAL A 30 4.17 13.52 2.93
CA VAL A 30 3.82 12.81 4.18
C VAL A 30 4.92 12.99 5.23
N MET A 31 6.19 12.86 4.84
CA MET A 31 7.33 13.08 5.75
C MET A 31 7.34 14.51 6.30
N GLU A 32 7.17 15.52 5.45
CA GLU A 32 7.20 16.93 5.83
C GLU A 32 6.07 17.30 6.80
N HIS A 33 4.91 16.67 6.67
CA HIS A 33 3.73 16.93 7.51
C HIS A 33 3.60 16.00 8.72
N GLY A 34 4.54 15.10 8.92
CA GLY A 34 4.53 14.16 10.05
C GLY A 34 3.43 13.09 9.94
N GLY A 35 2.98 12.79 8.74
CA GLY A 35 2.03 11.72 8.46
C GLY A 35 2.66 10.33 8.46
N LYS A 36 1.86 9.31 8.11
CA LYS A 36 2.26 7.91 8.00
C LYS A 36 1.95 7.35 6.62
N VAL A 37 2.65 6.30 6.23
CA VAL A 37 2.33 5.52 5.04
C VAL A 37 1.74 4.17 5.46
N HIS A 38 0.57 3.87 4.91
CA HIS A 38 -0.15 2.62 5.13
C HIS A 38 -0.06 1.75 3.89
N PHE A 39 0.46 0.53 4.05
CA PHE A 39 0.57 -0.44 2.97
C PHE A 39 -0.51 -1.51 3.08
N ILE A 40 -1.16 -1.82 1.96
CA ILE A 40 -2.15 -2.88 1.82
C ILE A 40 -1.89 -3.72 0.58
N GLY A 41 -2.16 -5.02 0.65
CA GLY A 41 -1.97 -5.96 -0.46
C GLY A 41 -2.13 -7.41 -0.03
N ASN A 42 -2.15 -8.34 -0.98
CA ASN A 42 -2.39 -9.76 -0.73
C ASN A 42 -1.21 -10.62 -1.19
N GLY A 43 -0.92 -11.70 -0.48
CA GLY A 43 0.09 -12.69 -0.89
C GLY A 43 1.47 -12.06 -1.11
N GLY A 44 2.05 -12.21 -2.30
CA GLY A 44 3.31 -11.56 -2.66
C GLY A 44 3.23 -10.03 -2.60
N SER A 45 2.05 -9.47 -2.93
CA SER A 45 1.75 -8.04 -2.77
C SER A 45 1.51 -7.62 -1.32
N ALA A 46 1.62 -8.51 -0.35
CA ALA A 46 1.71 -8.22 1.08
C ALA A 46 3.17 -8.31 1.56
N ALA A 47 3.93 -9.27 1.05
CA ALA A 47 5.34 -9.45 1.43
C ALA A 47 6.22 -8.26 1.01
N THR A 48 6.04 -7.76 -0.21
CA THR A 48 6.75 -6.57 -0.70
C THR A 48 6.46 -5.32 0.15
N PRO A 49 5.19 -4.96 0.44
CA PRO A 49 4.85 -3.86 1.35
C PRO A 49 5.40 -4.04 2.76
N SER A 50 5.36 -5.24 3.32
CA SER A 50 5.93 -5.51 4.64
C SER A 50 7.44 -5.19 4.67
N HIS A 51 8.18 -5.63 3.65
CA HIS A 51 9.59 -5.29 3.49
C HIS A 51 9.79 -3.78 3.31
N SER A 52 9.01 -3.16 2.42
CA SER A 52 9.08 -1.70 2.19
C SER A 52 8.78 -0.89 3.45
N ALA A 53 7.82 -1.32 4.27
CA ALA A 53 7.51 -0.66 5.54
C ALA A 53 8.72 -0.67 6.49
N GLY A 54 9.43 -1.80 6.56
CA GLY A 54 10.67 -1.91 7.32
C GLY A 54 11.77 -0.98 6.80
N ASP A 55 12.01 -1.00 5.49
CA ASP A 55 13.05 -0.19 4.86
C ASP A 55 12.78 1.32 5.02
N TRP A 56 11.56 1.75 4.72
CA TRP A 56 11.23 3.18 4.78
C TRP A 56 11.24 3.72 6.20
N SER A 57 10.80 2.92 7.18
CA SER A 57 10.88 3.34 8.58
C SER A 57 12.33 3.40 9.07
N LYS A 58 13.15 2.42 8.71
CA LYS A 58 14.55 2.33 9.15
C LYS A 58 15.46 3.34 8.46
N GLU A 59 15.38 3.44 7.13
CA GLU A 59 16.33 4.23 6.34
C GLU A 59 15.90 5.69 6.18
N LEU A 60 14.58 5.96 6.18
CA LEU A 60 14.04 7.31 5.97
C LEU A 60 13.46 7.92 7.25
N GLY A 61 13.30 7.15 8.33
CA GLY A 61 12.61 7.61 9.55
C GLY A 61 11.12 7.92 9.31
N LEU A 62 10.54 7.42 8.21
CA LEU A 62 9.15 7.64 7.85
C LEU A 62 8.26 6.62 8.58
N PRO A 63 7.27 7.04 9.39
CA PRO A 63 6.33 6.14 10.01
C PRO A 63 5.54 5.36 8.96
N THR A 64 5.66 4.03 8.99
CA THR A 64 5.02 3.13 8.02
C THR A 64 4.34 1.96 8.73
N ILE A 65 3.21 1.53 8.18
CA ILE A 65 2.43 0.38 8.67
C ILE A 65 2.09 -0.52 7.48
N SER A 66 2.49 -1.79 7.54
CA SER A 66 1.94 -2.82 6.67
C SER A 66 0.77 -3.51 7.38
N HIS A 67 -0.44 -3.39 6.83
CA HIS A 67 -1.65 -3.93 7.45
C HIS A 67 -1.78 -5.45 7.37
N THR A 68 -0.79 -6.14 6.82
CA THR A 68 -0.69 -7.61 6.84
C THR A 68 0.21 -8.13 7.96
N ASP A 69 0.97 -7.28 8.64
CA ASP A 69 1.94 -7.71 9.64
C ASP A 69 1.27 -8.04 10.99
N ASN A 70 0.12 -7.45 11.27
CA ASN A 70 -0.70 -7.84 12.42
C ASN A 70 -1.68 -8.94 12.01
N ILE A 71 -1.21 -10.19 12.04
CA ILE A 71 -1.98 -11.37 11.64
C ILE A 71 -3.26 -11.52 12.48
N ALA A 72 -3.20 -11.22 13.77
CA ALA A 72 -4.37 -11.32 14.66
C ALA A 72 -5.48 -10.35 14.24
N SER A 73 -5.15 -9.10 13.94
CA SER A 73 -6.10 -8.11 13.44
C SER A 73 -6.68 -8.51 12.09
N LEU A 74 -5.83 -8.92 11.16
CA LEU A 74 -6.24 -9.34 9.82
C LEU A 74 -7.22 -10.51 9.87
N THR A 75 -6.89 -11.56 10.65
CA THR A 75 -7.72 -12.75 10.76
C THR A 75 -9.03 -12.50 11.52
N ALA A 76 -9.03 -11.62 12.53
CA ALA A 76 -10.24 -11.22 13.22
C ALA A 76 -11.21 -10.49 12.26
N TRP A 77 -10.74 -9.49 11.53
CA TRP A 77 -11.57 -8.80 10.54
C TRP A 77 -12.11 -9.73 9.44
N ALA A 78 -11.28 -10.69 8.99
CA ALA A 78 -11.69 -11.66 7.99
C ALA A 78 -12.80 -12.60 8.52
N ASN A 79 -12.67 -13.07 9.78
CA ASN A 79 -13.61 -13.99 10.40
C ASN A 79 -14.92 -13.32 10.78
N ASP A 80 -14.85 -12.14 11.39
CA ASP A 80 -16.01 -11.49 12.00
C ASP A 80 -16.85 -10.70 10.97
N THR A 81 -16.26 -10.35 9.84
CA THR A 81 -16.92 -9.60 8.77
C THR A 81 -16.80 -10.30 7.41
N SER A 82 -15.71 -10.03 6.70
CA SER A 82 -15.34 -10.70 5.45
C SER A 82 -13.90 -10.38 5.09
N TYR A 83 -13.30 -11.20 4.23
CA TYR A 83 -11.98 -10.93 3.68
C TYR A 83 -11.92 -9.62 2.88
N ALA A 84 -13.03 -9.17 2.31
CA ALA A 84 -13.13 -7.90 1.60
C ALA A 84 -12.92 -6.67 2.50
N ASN A 85 -13.07 -6.82 3.82
CA ASN A 85 -13.03 -5.73 4.80
C ASN A 85 -11.73 -5.67 5.61
N ILE A 86 -10.80 -6.61 5.43
CA ILE A 86 -9.60 -6.72 6.28
C ILE A 86 -8.74 -5.45 6.32
N PHE A 87 -8.70 -4.69 5.23
CA PHE A 87 -7.95 -3.44 5.17
C PHE A 87 -8.79 -2.25 5.60
N VAL A 88 -10.05 -2.16 5.18
CA VAL A 88 -10.96 -1.08 5.61
C VAL A 88 -11.06 -1.03 7.12
N GLY A 89 -11.28 -2.18 7.78
CA GLY A 89 -11.40 -2.24 9.24
C GLY A 89 -10.16 -1.73 9.97
N GLN A 90 -8.98 -2.07 9.48
CA GLN A 90 -7.75 -1.56 10.08
C GLN A 90 -7.52 -0.08 9.76
N LEU A 91 -7.78 0.35 8.53
CA LEU A 91 -7.64 1.75 8.13
C LEU A 91 -8.58 2.68 8.89
N GLN A 92 -9.79 2.23 9.24
CA GLN A 92 -10.73 3.00 10.09
C GLN A 92 -10.12 3.39 11.45
N THR A 93 -9.22 2.57 11.97
CA THR A 93 -8.57 2.82 13.26
C THR A 93 -7.29 3.66 13.11
N TRP A 94 -6.53 3.46 12.05
CA TRP A 94 -5.15 3.94 11.96
C TRP A 94 -4.94 5.11 11.02
N LEU A 95 -5.82 5.28 10.02
CA LEU A 95 -5.66 6.30 8.99
C LEU A 95 -6.09 7.68 9.49
N ASN A 96 -5.23 8.66 9.31
CA ASN A 96 -5.49 10.06 9.65
C ASN A 96 -5.37 10.96 8.42
N ALA A 97 -5.91 12.17 8.53
CA ALA A 97 -5.71 13.19 7.51
C ALA A 97 -4.21 13.49 7.33
N GLY A 98 -3.76 13.51 6.09
CA GLY A 98 -2.34 13.70 5.75
C GLY A 98 -1.53 12.41 5.61
N ASP A 99 -2.07 11.26 5.97
CA ASP A 99 -1.45 9.96 5.72
C ASP A 99 -1.57 9.57 4.23
N LEU A 100 -0.75 8.63 3.79
CA LEU A 100 -0.76 8.04 2.45
C LEU A 100 -1.13 6.56 2.53
N VAL A 101 -2.02 6.10 1.67
CA VAL A 101 -2.30 4.67 1.49
C VAL A 101 -1.74 4.19 0.17
N VAL A 102 -0.90 3.16 0.21
CA VAL A 102 -0.30 2.52 -0.98
C VAL A 102 -0.82 1.09 -1.09
N GLY A 103 -1.61 0.83 -2.15
CA GLY A 103 -2.16 -0.50 -2.44
C GLY A 103 -1.33 -1.24 -3.46
N TYR A 104 -0.85 -2.44 -3.09
CA TYR A 104 -0.16 -3.34 -4.00
C TYR A 104 -1.14 -4.40 -4.52
N SER A 105 -1.32 -4.46 -5.84
CA SER A 105 -2.20 -5.45 -6.47
C SER A 105 -1.73 -5.76 -7.89
N GLY A 106 -1.23 -6.96 -8.11
CA GLY A 106 -0.79 -7.39 -9.45
C GLY A 106 -1.95 -7.46 -10.47
N SER A 107 -3.17 -7.75 -10.03
CA SER A 107 -4.37 -7.77 -10.88
C SER A 107 -5.08 -6.42 -10.98
N GLY A 108 -4.84 -5.51 -10.03
CA GLY A 108 -5.60 -4.27 -9.88
C GLY A 108 -7.06 -4.47 -9.44
N ASN A 109 -7.51 -5.70 -9.19
CA ASN A 109 -8.92 -6.05 -8.98
C ASN A 109 -9.24 -6.74 -7.65
N SER A 110 -8.29 -6.80 -6.72
CA SER A 110 -8.52 -7.40 -5.40
C SER A 110 -9.52 -6.54 -4.60
N SER A 111 -10.70 -7.09 -4.28
CA SER A 111 -11.79 -6.34 -3.65
C SER A 111 -11.41 -5.69 -2.33
N ASN A 112 -10.65 -6.37 -1.47
CA ASN A 112 -10.17 -5.82 -0.20
C ASN A 112 -9.21 -4.65 -0.41
N VAL A 113 -8.33 -4.68 -1.41
CA VAL A 113 -7.44 -3.58 -1.76
C VAL A 113 -8.24 -2.40 -2.30
N LEU A 114 -9.16 -2.65 -3.26
CA LEU A 114 -10.02 -1.61 -3.82
C LEU A 114 -10.89 -0.95 -2.74
N ASN A 115 -11.46 -1.72 -1.82
CA ASN A 115 -12.24 -1.18 -0.70
C ASN A 115 -11.37 -0.30 0.22
N GLY A 116 -10.15 -0.74 0.53
CA GLY A 116 -9.20 0.05 1.33
C GLY A 116 -8.84 1.38 0.66
N ILE A 117 -8.54 1.38 -0.63
CA ILE A 117 -8.26 2.59 -1.40
C ILE A 117 -9.51 3.50 -1.46
N SER A 118 -10.68 2.94 -1.75
CA SER A 118 -11.94 3.71 -1.79
C SER A 118 -12.25 4.35 -0.44
N PHE A 119 -12.01 3.64 0.65
CA PHE A 119 -12.15 4.19 1.99
C PHE A 119 -11.19 5.35 2.22
N ALA A 120 -9.91 5.20 1.89
CA ALA A 120 -8.92 6.27 2.03
C ALA A 120 -9.32 7.52 1.22
N LEU A 121 -9.74 7.34 -0.03
CA LEU A 121 -10.21 8.44 -0.88
C LEU A 121 -11.45 9.14 -0.32
N SER A 122 -12.33 8.44 0.39
CA SER A 122 -13.52 9.02 1.00
C SER A 122 -13.22 9.99 2.16
N LEU A 123 -12.02 9.91 2.73
CA LEU A 123 -11.57 10.81 3.80
C LEU A 123 -10.90 12.09 3.26
N ILE A 124 -10.60 12.13 1.97
CA ILE A 124 -10.08 13.31 1.30
C ILE A 124 -11.28 14.17 0.90
N HIS A 125 -11.72 15.02 1.80
CA HIS A 125 -12.67 16.09 1.43
C HIS A 125 -11.88 17.21 0.74
N ILE A 126 -11.90 17.17 -0.57
CA ILE A 126 -11.48 18.30 -1.39
C ILE A 126 -12.63 19.28 -1.51
#